data_e2ee628fed6fa43bd4bf2cc8ec0315a0
#
_entry.id   e2ee628fed6fa43bd4bf2cc8ec0315a0
#
_cell.length_a   1.000
_cell.length_b   1.000
_cell.length_c   1.000
_cell.angle_alpha   90.00
_cell.angle_beta   90.00
_cell.angle_gamma   90.00
#
_symmetry.space_group_name_H-M   'P 1'
#
loop_
_entity.id
_entity.type
_entity.pdbx_description
1 polymer ?
#
loop_
_entity_poly.entity_id
_entity_poly.type
_entity_poly.pdbx_seq_one_letter_code
_entity_poly.pdbx_strand_id
1 'polypeptide(L)'
;VWMASGKDILSIKNTEEEKYHIKTFIEEIFDKKATGDLIMPPITDSGDLRNIGYCCEVLKEFEPNLTVINLSNVDGCHSSFTGYLKALHRADHGVGFLWDYIQNNIPNMSGNTIMIAIPECGRNIDPNPILDENDWHGYDHSDQNSQRVFGLMAGPSVDVDRWIENSTDPDIPIGNIIDGVPTIADILGFPEIKNLGYIRSDAESFFDKL
;
A
#
# COMPACT_ATOMS: atom_id res chain seq x y z
N VAL A 1 -7.11 -8.92 1.40
CA VAL A 1 -7.44 -9.78 0.27
C VAL A 1 -6.17 -10.25 -0.39
N TRP A 2 -5.97 -11.51 -0.36
CA TRP A 2 -4.93 -12.17 -1.12
C TRP A 2 -5.27 -12.16 -2.60
N MET A 3 -5.05 -11.08 -3.28
CA MET A 3 -4.91 -11.06 -4.73
C MET A 3 -3.43 -11.16 -5.07
N ALA A 4 -2.72 -12.05 -4.39
CA ALA A 4 -1.42 -12.45 -4.84
C ALA A 4 -1.59 -13.22 -6.15
N SER A 5 -0.72 -12.98 -7.10
CA SER A 5 -0.59 -13.64 -8.39
C SER A 5 -0.36 -15.16 -8.29
N GLY A 6 -0.91 -15.84 -7.31
CA GLY A 6 -0.69 -17.24 -7.00
C GLY A 6 -1.95 -18.08 -7.09
N LYS A 7 -1.76 -19.35 -7.39
CA LYS A 7 -2.82 -20.33 -7.57
C LYS A 7 -3.62 -20.64 -6.31
N ASP A 8 -3.17 -20.21 -5.13
CA ASP A 8 -3.72 -20.59 -3.82
C ASP A 8 -4.23 -19.37 -3.05
N ILE A 9 -5.14 -18.62 -3.67
CA ILE A 9 -5.79 -17.45 -3.05
C ILE A 9 -6.74 -17.87 -1.92
N LEU A 10 -7.15 -19.15 -1.89
CA LEU A 10 -8.18 -19.62 -1.00
C LEU A 10 -7.57 -20.29 0.23
N SER A 11 -7.95 -19.81 1.41
CA SER A 11 -7.60 -20.47 2.65
C SER A 11 -8.19 -21.88 2.70
N ILE A 12 -7.46 -22.84 3.24
CA ILE A 12 -7.97 -24.19 3.53
C ILE A 12 -9.13 -24.17 4.53
N LYS A 13 -9.29 -23.07 5.26
CA LYS A 13 -10.38 -22.87 6.24
C LYS A 13 -11.68 -22.39 5.61
N ASN A 14 -11.66 -21.93 4.35
CA ASN A 14 -12.88 -21.54 3.68
C ASN A 14 -13.76 -22.74 3.34
N THR A 15 -15.07 -22.56 3.44
CA THR A 15 -16.06 -23.52 2.94
C THR A 15 -16.03 -23.61 1.41
N GLU A 16 -16.58 -24.68 0.84
CA GLU A 16 -16.65 -24.81 -0.62
C GLU A 16 -17.55 -23.74 -1.26
N GLU A 17 -18.58 -23.28 -0.54
CA GLU A 17 -19.44 -22.18 -0.98
C GLU A 17 -18.67 -20.85 -1.04
N GLU A 18 -17.90 -20.53 0.01
CA GLU A 18 -17.04 -19.33 0.03
C GLU A 18 -15.98 -19.38 -1.08
N LYS A 19 -15.36 -20.54 -1.30
CA LYS A 19 -14.39 -20.72 -2.37
C LYS A 19 -15.02 -20.50 -3.75
N TYR A 20 -16.24 -21.02 -3.95
CA TYR A 20 -16.99 -20.81 -5.19
C TYR A 20 -17.30 -19.34 -5.40
N HIS A 21 -17.81 -18.65 -4.36
CA HIS A 21 -18.10 -17.22 -4.41
C HIS A 21 -16.85 -16.42 -4.80
N ILE A 22 -15.71 -16.65 -4.12
CA ILE A 22 -14.46 -15.94 -4.42
C ILE A 22 -14.00 -16.18 -5.87
N LYS A 23 -14.12 -17.41 -6.37
CA LYS A 23 -13.75 -17.71 -7.77
C LYS A 23 -14.64 -16.98 -8.77
N THR A 24 -15.95 -17.03 -8.58
CA THR A 24 -16.91 -16.32 -9.44
C THR A 24 -16.65 -14.82 -9.44
N PHE A 25 -16.41 -14.25 -8.27
CA PHE A 25 -16.07 -12.84 -8.13
C PHE A 25 -14.77 -12.46 -8.86
N ILE A 26 -13.74 -13.31 -8.80
CA ILE A 26 -12.50 -13.09 -9.57
C ILE A 26 -12.76 -13.09 -11.07
N GLU A 27 -13.56 -14.02 -11.57
CA GLU A 27 -13.95 -14.09 -12.98
C GLU A 27 -14.71 -12.82 -13.40
N GLU A 28 -15.66 -12.35 -12.61
CA GLU A 28 -16.40 -11.10 -12.83
C GLU A 28 -15.49 -9.86 -12.87
N ILE A 29 -14.50 -9.77 -12.01
CA ILE A 29 -13.52 -8.67 -12.03
C ILE A 29 -12.71 -8.67 -13.34
N PHE A 30 -12.26 -9.85 -13.80
CA PHE A 30 -11.54 -9.93 -15.06
C PHE A 30 -12.43 -9.57 -16.25
N ASP A 31 -13.70 -9.94 -16.22
CA ASP A 31 -14.68 -9.55 -17.24
C ASP A 31 -14.91 -8.04 -17.23
N LYS A 32 -15.10 -7.41 -16.07
CA LYS A 32 -15.20 -5.94 -15.93
C LYS A 32 -13.94 -5.25 -16.48
N LYS A 33 -12.75 -5.81 -16.24
CA LYS A 33 -11.53 -5.27 -16.83
C LYS A 33 -11.55 -5.38 -18.36
N ALA A 34 -11.99 -6.51 -18.90
CA ALA A 34 -12.03 -6.75 -20.35
C ALA A 34 -13.04 -5.85 -21.07
N THR A 35 -14.17 -5.56 -20.43
CA THR A 35 -15.24 -4.68 -20.95
C THR A 35 -14.99 -3.19 -20.70
N GLY A 36 -14.06 -2.84 -19.82
CA GLY A 36 -13.79 -1.45 -19.42
C GLY A 36 -14.70 -0.96 -18.27
N ASP A 37 -15.44 -1.85 -17.62
CA ASP A 37 -16.37 -1.53 -16.53
C ASP A 37 -15.69 -1.59 -15.14
N LEU A 38 -14.40 -1.91 -15.08
CA LEU A 38 -13.64 -1.88 -13.84
C LEU A 38 -13.62 -0.46 -13.27
N ILE A 39 -13.91 -0.33 -11.97
CA ILE A 39 -13.76 0.95 -11.27
C ILE A 39 -12.31 1.39 -11.35
N MET A 40 -12.06 2.57 -11.92
CA MET A 40 -10.72 3.08 -12.17
C MET A 40 -10.61 4.55 -11.81
N PRO A 41 -9.45 5.00 -11.28
CA PRO A 41 -9.15 6.41 -11.20
C PRO A 41 -9.22 7.06 -12.59
N PRO A 42 -9.76 8.30 -12.73
CA PRO A 42 -9.99 8.94 -14.01
C PRO A 42 -8.72 9.58 -14.60
N ILE A 43 -7.63 8.85 -14.62
CA ILE A 43 -6.34 9.26 -15.19
C ILE A 43 -5.76 8.15 -16.07
N THR A 44 -4.62 8.42 -16.73
CA THR A 44 -3.98 7.45 -17.63
C THR A 44 -3.73 6.11 -16.93
N ASP A 45 -4.25 5.04 -17.50
CA ASP A 45 -4.15 3.67 -16.98
C ASP A 45 -2.70 3.22 -16.75
N SER A 46 -2.53 2.41 -15.71
CA SER A 46 -1.27 1.74 -15.38
C SER A 46 -1.55 0.47 -14.58
N GLY A 47 -0.51 -0.36 -14.38
CA GLY A 47 -0.62 -1.56 -13.54
C GLY A 47 -1.09 -1.24 -12.13
N ASP A 48 -0.51 -0.21 -11.52
CA ASP A 48 -0.86 0.21 -10.16
C ASP A 48 -2.30 0.71 -10.05
N LEU A 49 -2.78 1.49 -11.02
CA LEU A 49 -4.16 1.98 -11.03
C LEU A 49 -5.18 0.85 -11.21
N ARG A 50 -4.83 -0.18 -11.99
CA ARG A 50 -5.65 -1.40 -12.07
C ARG A 50 -5.69 -2.15 -10.74
N ASN A 51 -4.57 -2.21 -9.99
CA ASN A 51 -4.56 -2.77 -8.65
C ASN A 51 -5.48 -1.99 -7.69
N ILE A 52 -5.51 -0.66 -7.80
CA ILE A 52 -6.48 0.17 -7.07
C ILE A 52 -7.92 -0.19 -7.48
N GLY A 53 -8.21 -0.32 -8.77
CA GLY A 53 -9.53 -0.71 -9.25
C GLY A 53 -9.97 -2.08 -8.72
N TYR A 54 -9.09 -3.08 -8.78
CA TYR A 54 -9.36 -4.39 -8.19
C TYR A 54 -9.60 -4.30 -6.69
N CYS A 55 -8.84 -3.46 -5.99
CA CYS A 55 -9.03 -3.23 -4.57
C CYS A 55 -10.41 -2.64 -4.28
N CYS A 56 -10.87 -1.65 -5.04
CA CYS A 56 -12.21 -1.08 -4.88
C CYS A 56 -13.32 -2.14 -4.99
N GLU A 57 -13.24 -3.03 -5.98
CA GLU A 57 -14.20 -4.13 -6.14
C GLU A 57 -14.18 -5.09 -4.96
N VAL A 58 -12.98 -5.46 -4.51
CA VAL A 58 -12.78 -6.34 -3.35
C VAL A 58 -13.30 -5.73 -2.06
N LEU A 59 -12.98 -4.45 -1.80
CA LEU A 59 -13.45 -3.75 -0.60
C LEU A 59 -14.98 -3.66 -0.58
N LYS A 60 -15.59 -3.41 -1.74
CA LYS A 60 -17.04 -3.33 -1.89
C LYS A 60 -17.73 -4.66 -1.62
N GLU A 61 -17.15 -5.77 -2.06
CA GLU A 61 -17.75 -7.10 -1.96
C GLU A 61 -17.54 -7.75 -0.60
N PHE A 62 -16.33 -7.62 -0.04
CA PHE A 62 -15.93 -8.41 1.13
C PHE A 62 -15.72 -7.60 2.41
N GLU A 63 -15.57 -6.28 2.32
CA GLU A 63 -15.27 -5.41 3.47
C GLU A 63 -14.20 -6.00 4.42
N PRO A 64 -13.02 -6.40 3.91
CA PRO A 64 -12.02 -7.12 4.72
C PRO A 64 -11.43 -6.23 5.82
N ASN A 65 -11.11 -6.83 6.97
CA ASN A 65 -10.50 -6.13 8.10
C ASN A 65 -9.07 -5.64 7.80
N LEU A 66 -8.36 -6.32 6.89
CA LEU A 66 -7.02 -5.96 6.44
C LEU A 66 -6.89 -6.13 4.94
N THR A 67 -6.42 -5.10 4.27
CA THR A 67 -6.07 -5.12 2.85
C THR A 67 -4.65 -4.60 2.66
N VAL A 68 -3.85 -5.31 1.90
CA VAL A 68 -2.50 -4.88 1.52
C VAL A 68 -2.44 -4.71 0.00
N ILE A 69 -2.00 -3.54 -0.45
CA ILE A 69 -1.88 -3.20 -1.88
C ILE A 69 -0.42 -2.89 -2.17
N ASN A 70 0.13 -3.53 -3.18
CA ASN A 70 1.45 -3.19 -3.69
C ASN A 70 1.34 -2.34 -4.96
N LEU A 71 1.97 -1.15 -4.94
CA LEU A 71 2.10 -0.25 -6.08
C LEU A 71 3.56 -0.26 -6.51
N SER A 72 3.86 -0.92 -7.63
CA SER A 72 5.23 -1.26 -8.03
C SER A 72 5.82 -0.39 -9.15
N ASN A 73 5.00 0.44 -9.82
CA ASN A 73 5.47 1.20 -10.98
C ASN A 73 6.54 2.26 -10.64
N VAL A 74 6.59 2.72 -9.39
CA VAL A 74 7.63 3.66 -8.92
C VAL A 74 9.03 3.06 -8.94
N ASP A 75 9.15 1.73 -8.95
CA ASP A 75 10.43 1.04 -9.03
C ASP A 75 11.13 1.21 -10.40
N GLY A 76 10.40 1.64 -11.42
CA GLY A 76 10.96 2.05 -12.71
C GLY A 76 12.00 3.18 -12.66
N CYS A 77 12.23 3.80 -11.51
CA CYS A 77 13.25 4.84 -11.27
C CYS A 77 14.66 4.43 -11.68
N HIS A 78 14.98 3.14 -11.64
CA HIS A 78 16.28 2.62 -12.08
C HIS A 78 16.63 2.94 -13.51
N SER A 79 15.64 2.99 -14.40
CA SER A 79 15.84 3.17 -15.84
C SER A 79 15.25 4.48 -16.38
N SER A 80 14.35 5.13 -15.66
CA SER A 80 13.70 6.37 -16.10
C SER A 80 13.20 7.19 -14.92
N PHE A 81 13.84 8.33 -14.69
CA PHE A 81 13.40 9.29 -13.69
C PHE A 81 12.07 9.96 -14.09
N THR A 82 11.89 10.24 -15.37
CA THR A 82 10.60 10.73 -15.91
C THR A 82 9.48 9.71 -15.68
N GLY A 83 9.76 8.43 -15.91
CA GLY A 83 8.84 7.34 -15.64
C GLY A 83 8.48 7.25 -14.16
N TYR A 84 9.46 7.38 -13.29
CA TYR A 84 9.28 7.44 -11.83
C TYR A 84 8.35 8.57 -11.38
N LEU A 85 8.57 9.80 -11.86
CA LEU A 85 7.70 10.94 -11.51
C LEU A 85 6.26 10.72 -11.98
N LYS A 86 6.07 10.16 -13.18
CA LYS A 86 4.74 9.79 -13.68
C LYS A 86 4.09 8.69 -12.85
N ALA A 87 4.87 7.71 -12.41
CA ALA A 87 4.38 6.61 -11.56
C ALA A 87 4.01 7.10 -10.17
N LEU A 88 4.84 7.95 -9.57
CA LEU A 88 4.58 8.58 -8.27
C LEU A 88 3.29 9.42 -8.30
N HIS A 89 3.12 10.26 -9.32
CA HIS A 89 1.89 11.04 -9.50
C HIS A 89 0.65 10.15 -9.63
N ARG A 90 0.75 9.02 -10.36
CA ARG A 90 -0.37 8.07 -10.47
C ARG A 90 -0.64 7.35 -9.16
N ALA A 91 0.40 6.97 -8.42
CA ALA A 91 0.26 6.31 -7.12
C ALA A 91 -0.45 7.23 -6.11
N ASP A 92 -0.01 8.50 -6.03
CA ASP A 92 -0.64 9.52 -5.19
C ASP A 92 -2.12 9.70 -5.53
N HIS A 93 -2.42 9.91 -6.83
CA HIS A 93 -3.80 10.05 -7.29
C HIS A 93 -4.64 8.78 -7.05
N GLY A 94 -4.04 7.60 -7.25
CA GLY A 94 -4.70 6.32 -7.01
C GLY A 94 -5.04 6.09 -5.54
N VAL A 95 -4.14 6.45 -4.63
CA VAL A 95 -4.36 6.36 -3.18
C VAL A 95 -5.47 7.31 -2.74
N GLY A 96 -5.44 8.57 -3.23
CA GLY A 96 -6.51 9.54 -2.97
C GLY A 96 -7.87 9.05 -3.49
N PHE A 97 -7.91 8.53 -4.72
CA PHE A 97 -9.12 7.95 -5.29
C PHE A 97 -9.66 6.79 -4.44
N LEU A 98 -8.80 5.88 -3.99
CA LEU A 98 -9.19 4.75 -3.14
C LEU A 98 -9.77 5.25 -1.82
N TRP A 99 -9.16 6.25 -1.20
CA TRP A 99 -9.67 6.86 0.01
C TRP A 99 -11.08 7.42 -0.19
N ASP A 100 -11.25 8.25 -1.21
CA ASP A 100 -12.56 8.84 -1.54
C ASP A 100 -13.61 7.78 -1.88
N TYR A 101 -13.18 6.71 -2.58
CA TYR A 101 -14.07 5.60 -2.90
C TYR A 101 -14.59 4.89 -1.64
N ILE A 102 -13.72 4.60 -0.68
CA ILE A 102 -14.09 4.00 0.60
C ILE A 102 -15.08 4.89 1.33
N GLN A 103 -14.77 6.20 1.45
CA GLN A 103 -15.59 7.13 2.21
C GLN A 103 -16.98 7.33 1.61
N ASN A 104 -17.12 7.27 0.30
CA ASN A 104 -18.36 7.61 -0.39
C ASN A 104 -19.18 6.41 -0.85
N ASN A 105 -18.59 5.21 -0.95
CA ASN A 105 -19.25 4.07 -1.57
C ASN A 105 -19.38 2.83 -0.67
N ILE A 106 -18.70 2.79 0.49
CA ILE A 106 -18.71 1.63 1.39
C ILE A 106 -19.11 2.10 2.80
N PRO A 107 -20.42 2.15 3.10
CA PRO A 107 -20.92 2.78 4.34
C PRO A 107 -20.32 2.22 5.63
N ASN A 108 -20.06 0.91 5.71
CA ASN A 108 -19.50 0.29 6.90
C ASN A 108 -18.00 0.59 7.10
N MET A 109 -17.31 0.96 6.03
CA MET A 109 -15.89 1.33 6.07
C MET A 109 -15.68 2.85 6.15
N SER A 110 -16.68 3.64 5.75
CA SER A 110 -16.66 5.09 5.85
C SER A 110 -16.49 5.53 7.30
N GLY A 111 -15.46 6.36 7.57
CA GLY A 111 -15.13 6.80 8.93
C GLY A 111 -14.64 5.69 9.87
N ASN A 112 -14.40 4.47 9.38
CA ASN A 112 -13.94 3.32 10.16
C ASN A 112 -12.73 2.61 9.52
N THR A 113 -12.03 3.28 8.62
CA THR A 113 -10.84 2.76 7.93
C THR A 113 -9.63 3.59 8.29
N ILE A 114 -8.53 2.93 8.63
CA ILE A 114 -7.21 3.53 8.71
C ILE A 114 -6.43 3.11 7.48
N MET A 115 -5.92 4.07 6.73
CA MET A 115 -5.04 3.86 5.58
C MET A 115 -3.62 4.18 5.97
N ILE A 116 -2.69 3.27 5.65
CA ILE A 116 -1.25 3.45 5.88
C ILE A 116 -0.54 3.28 4.54
N ALA A 117 0.28 4.24 4.16
CA ALA A 117 1.14 4.16 2.98
C ALA A 117 2.60 4.27 3.40
N ILE A 118 3.40 3.27 3.04
CA ILE A 118 4.82 3.18 3.38
C ILE A 118 5.57 2.75 2.12
N PRO A 119 6.60 3.51 1.67
CA PRO A 119 7.52 3.04 0.64
C PRO A 119 8.34 1.84 1.14
N GLU A 120 8.66 0.91 0.26
CA GLU A 120 9.57 -0.21 0.55
C GLU A 120 10.99 0.28 0.82
N CYS A 121 11.45 1.25 0.01
CA CYS A 121 12.77 1.87 0.12
C CYS A 121 12.73 3.31 -0.41
N GLY A 122 13.78 4.07 -0.09
CA GLY A 122 14.09 5.34 -0.72
C GLY A 122 14.95 5.17 -1.98
N ARG A 123 15.67 6.23 -2.36
CA ARG A 123 16.60 6.23 -3.50
C ARG A 123 17.98 6.69 -3.05
N ASN A 124 19.01 6.29 -3.80
CA ASN A 124 20.37 6.71 -3.58
C ASN A 124 20.50 8.25 -3.70
N ILE A 125 21.48 8.84 -3.03
CA ILE A 125 21.81 10.25 -3.20
C ILE A 125 22.36 10.49 -4.60
N ASP A 126 23.26 9.63 -5.06
CA ASP A 126 23.88 9.75 -6.37
C ASP A 126 23.06 8.99 -7.43
N PRO A 127 22.90 9.59 -8.62
CA PRO A 127 22.23 8.95 -9.74
C PRO A 127 23.09 7.80 -10.31
N ASN A 128 22.43 6.86 -11.00
CA ASN A 128 23.12 5.88 -11.80
C ASN A 128 23.43 6.44 -13.22
N PRO A 129 24.23 5.74 -14.05
CA PRO A 129 24.65 6.24 -15.36
C PRO A 129 23.55 6.16 -16.45
N ILE A 130 22.38 5.61 -16.16
CA ILE A 130 21.30 5.43 -17.13
C ILE A 130 20.57 6.75 -17.32
N LEU A 131 20.45 7.19 -18.56
CA LEU A 131 19.67 8.36 -18.96
C LEU A 131 18.32 7.93 -19.56
N ASP A 132 17.27 8.63 -19.21
CA ASP A 132 15.95 8.48 -19.83
C ASP A 132 15.77 9.36 -21.07
N GLU A 133 14.56 9.39 -21.63
CA GLU A 133 14.21 10.14 -22.85
C GLU A 133 14.32 11.66 -22.71
N ASN A 134 14.49 12.18 -21.50
CA ASN A 134 14.67 13.61 -21.22
C ASN A 134 16.08 13.93 -20.71
N ASP A 135 17.03 13.04 -20.88
CA ASP A 135 18.41 13.13 -20.39
C ASP A 135 18.51 13.23 -18.85
N TRP A 136 17.54 12.67 -18.12
CA TRP A 136 17.58 12.57 -16.68
C TRP A 136 18.08 11.22 -16.22
N HIS A 137 18.97 11.24 -15.23
CA HIS A 137 19.52 10.03 -14.68
C HIS A 137 18.50 9.23 -13.85
N GLY A 138 18.58 7.92 -13.95
CA GLY A 138 17.92 7.01 -13.04
C GLY A 138 18.59 6.99 -11.65
N TYR A 139 17.90 6.36 -10.68
CA TYR A 139 18.40 6.21 -9.31
C TYR A 139 18.17 4.79 -8.82
N ASP A 140 19.19 4.22 -8.20
CA ASP A 140 19.14 2.93 -7.54
C ASP A 140 18.74 3.07 -6.06
N HIS A 141 18.74 1.96 -5.31
CA HIS A 141 18.42 1.93 -3.88
C HIS A 141 19.42 1.02 -3.12
N SER A 142 20.69 1.34 -3.21
CA SER A 142 21.77 0.52 -2.63
C SER A 142 22.59 1.23 -1.55
N ASP A 143 22.45 2.52 -1.38
CA ASP A 143 23.16 3.29 -0.36
C ASP A 143 22.35 3.45 0.96
N GLN A 144 22.96 4.10 1.96
CA GLN A 144 22.31 4.32 3.24
C GLN A 144 21.10 5.26 3.14
N ASN A 145 21.09 6.20 2.21
CA ASN A 145 19.96 7.11 2.01
C ASN A 145 18.70 6.36 1.55
N SER A 146 18.89 5.33 0.75
CA SER A 146 17.76 4.50 0.25
C SER A 146 17.06 3.70 1.36
N GLN A 147 17.66 3.58 2.55
CA GLN A 147 17.03 2.96 3.72
C GLN A 147 16.06 3.89 4.44
N ARG A 148 16.04 5.19 4.07
CA ARG A 148 15.12 6.18 4.66
C ARG A 148 13.80 6.16 3.92
N VAL A 149 12.73 5.94 4.67
CA VAL A 149 11.36 5.97 4.18
C VAL A 149 10.50 6.83 5.10
N PHE A 150 9.35 7.22 4.59
CA PHE A 150 8.31 7.88 5.39
C PHE A 150 7.13 6.95 5.59
N GLY A 151 6.28 7.24 6.56
CA GLY A 151 4.96 6.61 6.70
C GLY A 151 3.89 7.70 6.67
N LEU A 152 2.85 7.48 5.88
CA LEU A 152 1.64 8.31 5.89
C LEU A 152 0.53 7.51 6.52
N MET A 153 -0.26 8.15 7.39
CA MET A 153 -1.42 7.53 8.02
C MET A 153 -2.61 8.49 7.92
N ALA A 154 -3.77 7.96 7.56
CA ALA A 154 -5.03 8.69 7.53
C ALA A 154 -6.15 7.83 8.07
N GLY A 155 -7.09 8.43 8.82
CA GLY A 155 -8.25 7.73 9.35
C GLY A 155 -8.74 8.27 10.68
N PRO A 156 -9.72 7.59 11.29
CA PRO A 156 -10.25 7.97 12.60
C PRO A 156 -9.15 7.98 13.65
N SER A 157 -9.17 8.99 14.51
CA SER A 157 -8.18 9.19 15.58
C SER A 157 -6.74 9.44 15.12
N VAL A 158 -6.52 9.67 13.84
CA VAL A 158 -5.25 10.14 13.31
C VAL A 158 -5.29 11.67 13.25
N ASP A 159 -4.29 12.33 13.85
CA ASP A 159 -4.20 13.80 13.83
C ASP A 159 -3.98 14.30 12.40
N VAL A 160 -4.76 15.28 11.99
CA VAL A 160 -4.66 15.88 10.65
C VAL A 160 -3.49 16.85 10.62
N ASP A 161 -2.77 16.85 9.49
CA ASP A 161 -1.65 17.78 9.22
C ASP A 161 -0.53 17.74 10.28
N ARG A 162 -0.41 16.63 10.99
CA ARG A 162 0.67 16.44 11.95
C ARG A 162 1.88 15.79 11.28
N TRP A 163 3.00 16.49 11.34
CA TRP A 163 4.32 15.95 11.02
C TRP A 163 5.00 15.47 12.30
N ILE A 164 5.48 14.23 12.30
CA ILE A 164 6.18 13.64 13.44
C ILE A 164 7.60 13.30 13.00
N GLU A 165 8.55 13.87 13.71
CA GLU A 165 9.99 13.63 13.51
C GLU A 165 10.69 13.53 14.88
N ASN A 166 11.91 13.05 14.88
CA ASN A 166 12.72 13.04 16.09
C ASN A 166 13.01 14.48 16.52
N SER A 167 12.60 14.85 17.73
CA SER A 167 12.70 16.22 18.22
C SER A 167 14.13 16.70 18.48
N THR A 168 15.07 15.78 18.60
CA THR A 168 16.48 16.11 18.87
C THR A 168 17.36 16.08 17.63
N ASP A 169 17.01 15.23 16.67
CA ASP A 169 17.73 15.09 15.40
C ASP A 169 16.77 14.53 14.33
N PRO A 170 16.36 15.35 13.37
CA PRO A 170 15.45 14.90 12.29
C PRO A 170 16.07 13.83 11.37
N ASP A 171 17.38 13.64 11.44
CA ASP A 171 18.07 12.58 10.71
C ASP A 171 17.97 11.21 11.39
N ILE A 172 17.55 11.15 12.64
CA ILE A 172 17.29 9.90 13.34
C ILE A 172 15.84 9.48 13.14
N PRO A 173 15.56 8.32 12.51
CA PRO A 173 14.20 7.86 12.29
C PRO A 173 13.50 7.59 13.63
N ILE A 174 12.19 7.90 13.70
CA ILE A 174 11.35 7.61 14.86
C ILE A 174 10.97 6.13 14.96
N GLY A 175 11.10 5.38 13.88
CA GLY A 175 10.75 3.97 13.82
C GLY A 175 11.41 3.26 12.64
N ASN A 176 11.01 2.02 12.45
CA ASN A 176 11.52 1.14 11.42
C ASN A 176 10.35 0.53 10.63
N ILE A 177 10.57 0.10 9.40
CA ILE A 177 9.54 -0.56 8.57
C ILE A 177 8.99 -1.83 9.24
N ILE A 178 9.79 -2.51 10.04
CA ILE A 178 9.36 -3.68 10.82
C ILE A 178 8.30 -3.35 11.87
N ASP A 179 8.18 -2.09 12.27
CA ASP A 179 7.20 -1.61 13.26
C ASP A 179 5.78 -1.54 12.67
N GLY A 180 5.65 -1.62 11.35
CA GLY A 180 4.36 -1.61 10.67
C GLY A 180 3.45 -2.77 11.09
N VAL A 181 4.00 -3.97 11.26
CA VAL A 181 3.19 -5.16 11.61
C VAL A 181 2.60 -5.06 13.01
N PRO A 182 3.38 -4.76 14.08
CA PRO A 182 2.80 -4.54 15.41
C PRO A 182 1.85 -3.36 15.46
N THR A 183 2.08 -2.28 14.69
CA THR A 183 1.17 -1.15 14.57
C THR A 183 -0.19 -1.56 13.99
N ILE A 184 -0.19 -2.33 12.91
CA ILE A 184 -1.42 -2.88 12.30
C ILE A 184 -2.14 -3.80 13.29
N ALA A 185 -1.41 -4.61 14.03
CA ALA A 185 -1.98 -5.50 15.04
C ALA A 185 -2.69 -4.73 16.16
N ASP A 186 -2.10 -3.63 16.62
CA ASP A 186 -2.70 -2.76 17.63
C ASP A 186 -3.98 -2.08 17.10
N ILE A 187 -3.95 -1.56 15.85
CA ILE A 187 -5.12 -1.00 15.19
C ILE A 187 -6.28 -2.00 15.11
N LEU A 188 -5.97 -3.26 14.81
CA LEU A 188 -6.97 -4.32 14.69
C LEU A 188 -7.40 -4.93 16.04
N GLY A 189 -6.83 -4.45 17.16
CA GLY A 189 -7.11 -4.99 18.50
C GLY A 189 -6.56 -6.41 18.69
N PHE A 190 -5.40 -6.72 18.11
CA PHE A 190 -4.81 -8.04 18.05
C PHE A 190 -3.33 -8.04 18.49
N PRO A 191 -3.01 -7.44 19.65
CA PRO A 191 -1.63 -7.26 20.11
C PRO A 191 -0.91 -8.59 20.42
N GLU A 192 -1.64 -9.70 20.63
CA GLU A 192 -1.09 -11.00 20.96
C GLU A 192 -0.21 -11.58 19.85
N ILE A 193 -0.28 -11.08 18.64
CA ILE A 193 0.56 -11.51 17.52
C ILE A 193 2.06 -11.42 17.86
N LYS A 194 2.45 -10.49 18.73
CA LYS A 194 3.82 -10.38 19.26
C LYS A 194 4.29 -11.66 19.95
N ASN A 195 3.38 -12.38 20.60
CA ASN A 195 3.66 -13.60 21.36
C ASN A 195 3.71 -14.86 20.49
N LEU A 196 3.29 -14.77 19.24
CA LEU A 196 3.24 -15.91 18.31
C LEU A 196 4.57 -16.18 17.59
N GLY A 197 5.59 -15.35 17.81
CA GLY A 197 6.92 -15.49 17.20
C GLY A 197 7.01 -15.12 15.71
N TYR A 198 5.97 -14.50 15.17
CA TYR A 198 5.95 -14.03 13.77
C TYR A 198 6.49 -12.61 13.61
N ILE A 199 6.63 -11.87 14.70
CA ILE A 199 7.16 -10.51 14.74
C ILE A 199 8.57 -10.55 15.33
N ARG A 200 9.48 -9.77 14.79
CA ARG A 200 10.83 -9.60 15.35
C ARG A 200 10.72 -9.04 16.77
N SER A 201 11.61 -9.49 17.65
CA SER A 201 11.62 -9.10 19.06
C SER A 201 11.96 -7.62 19.28
N ASP A 202 12.58 -6.98 18.29
CA ASP A 202 12.97 -5.57 18.29
C ASP A 202 11.94 -4.66 17.57
N ALA A 203 10.83 -5.21 17.07
CA ALA A 203 9.75 -4.44 16.46
C ALA A 203 8.75 -3.98 17.52
N GLU A 204 8.40 -2.71 17.50
CA GLU A 204 7.45 -2.05 18.40
C GLU A 204 6.40 -1.30 17.60
N SER A 205 5.19 -1.19 18.14
CA SER A 205 4.16 -0.37 17.51
C SER A 205 4.57 1.09 17.43
N PHE A 206 4.23 1.79 16.35
CA PHE A 206 4.41 3.23 16.27
C PHE A 206 3.68 3.97 17.39
N PHE A 207 2.58 3.44 17.88
CA PHE A 207 1.86 4.02 19.03
C PHE A 207 2.65 3.96 20.34
N ASP A 208 3.57 3.01 20.48
CA ASP A 208 4.46 2.91 21.65
C ASP A 208 5.65 3.89 21.56
N LYS A 209 5.89 4.49 20.38
CA LYS A 209 7.03 5.38 20.09
C LYS A 209 6.65 6.86 20.02
N LEU A 210 5.36 7.17 19.97
CA LEU A 210 4.79 8.52 19.85
C LEU A 210 4.30 9.06 21.17
#